data_42fab37e2d23952c9f04a69c4c4ebd5d
#
_entry.id   42fab37e2d23952c9f04a69c4c4ebd5d
#
_cell.length_a   1.000
_cell.length_b   1.000
_cell.length_c   1.000
_cell.angle_alpha   90.00
_cell.angle_beta   90.00
_cell.angle_gamma   90.00
#
_symmetry.space_group_name_H-M   'P 1'
#
loop_
_entity.id
_entity.type
_entity.pdbx_description
1 polymer ?
#
loop_
_entity_poly.entity_id
_entity_poly.type
_entity_poly.pdbx_seq_one_letter_code
_entity_poly.pdbx_strand_id
1 'polypeptide(L)'
;MTYVVSKYGDRELQPVAEKAGHWLAEFFALKDVKKVVIDINSDLVDCWGECGERDETEDATYEISVHPKQSLRDFIATTVHEFVHIKQWETGEWDGDGEAEANRLQYIITDRMWKEGVF
;
A
#
# COMPACT_ATOMS: atom_id res chain seq x y z
N MET A 1 0.46 -15.41 6.76
CA MET A 1 0.24 -14.03 7.21
C MET A 1 1.28 -13.12 6.58
N THR A 2 0.85 -12.00 6.02
CA THR A 2 1.76 -11.05 5.41
C THR A 2 2.35 -10.12 6.47
N TYR A 3 3.67 -10.02 6.52
CA TYR A 3 4.36 -9.09 7.40
C TYR A 3 4.51 -7.74 6.70
N VAL A 4 4.10 -6.67 7.37
CA VAL A 4 4.19 -5.31 6.82
C VAL A 4 5.11 -4.49 7.71
N VAL A 5 6.10 -3.85 7.10
CA VAL A 5 7.08 -3.04 7.81
C VAL A 5 7.35 -1.75 7.05
N SER A 6 7.48 -0.65 7.79
CA SER A 6 7.95 0.62 7.25
C SER A 6 9.32 0.90 7.86
N LYS A 7 10.35 0.96 7.01
CA LYS A 7 11.75 1.05 7.47
C LYS A 7 12.36 2.44 7.36
N TYR A 8 11.87 3.24 6.44
CA TYR A 8 12.51 4.51 6.07
C TYR A 8 11.53 5.67 6.17
N GLY A 9 12.08 6.88 6.24
CA GLY A 9 11.31 8.10 6.18
C GLY A 9 10.74 8.55 7.52
N ASP A 10 9.63 9.25 7.47
CA ASP A 10 8.99 9.92 8.60
C ASP A 10 8.57 8.93 9.69
N ARG A 11 9.15 9.08 10.88
CA ARG A 11 8.88 8.19 12.02
C ARG A 11 7.46 8.27 12.54
N GLU A 12 6.79 9.40 12.36
CA GLU A 12 5.39 9.56 12.79
C GLU A 12 4.43 8.84 11.84
N LEU A 13 4.78 8.77 10.56
CA LEU A 13 3.97 8.09 9.55
C LEU A 13 4.22 6.58 9.47
N GLN A 14 5.37 6.10 9.94
CA GLN A 14 5.67 4.67 9.91
C GLN A 14 4.61 3.82 10.62
N PRO A 15 4.18 4.12 11.85
CA PRO A 15 3.11 3.35 12.50
C PRO A 15 1.80 3.40 11.74
N VAL A 16 1.46 4.54 11.14
CA VAL A 16 0.25 4.69 10.33
C VAL A 16 0.32 3.78 9.10
N ALA A 17 1.45 3.81 8.40
CA ALA A 17 1.67 2.96 7.23
C ALA A 17 1.57 1.47 7.58
N GLU A 18 2.17 1.06 8.69
CA GLU A 18 2.14 -0.33 9.15
C GLU A 18 0.74 -0.77 9.54
N LYS A 19 -0.02 0.04 10.25
CA LYS A 19 -1.42 -0.26 10.60
C LYS A 19 -2.29 -0.41 9.35
N ALA A 20 -2.17 0.54 8.42
CA ALA A 20 -2.90 0.49 7.17
C ALA A 20 -2.51 -0.77 6.37
N GLY A 21 -1.21 -1.03 6.26
CA GLY A 21 -0.69 -2.16 5.51
C GLY A 21 -1.14 -3.51 6.06
N HIS A 22 -1.10 -3.71 7.36
CA HIS A 22 -1.59 -4.95 7.99
C HIS A 22 -3.09 -5.15 7.74
N TRP A 23 -3.87 -4.09 7.91
CA TRP A 23 -5.31 -4.16 7.65
C TRP A 23 -5.59 -4.50 6.18
N LEU A 24 -4.87 -3.88 5.25
CA LEU A 24 -5.03 -4.11 3.82
C LEU A 24 -4.60 -5.52 3.39
N ALA A 25 -3.52 -6.03 3.95
CA ALA A 25 -3.06 -7.39 3.67
C ALA A 25 -4.12 -8.42 4.07
N GLU A 26 -4.80 -8.20 5.18
CA GLU A 26 -5.92 -9.03 5.63
C GLU A 26 -7.15 -8.83 4.73
N PHE A 27 -7.50 -7.58 4.47
CA PHE A 27 -8.67 -7.23 3.66
C PHE A 27 -8.61 -7.84 2.25
N PHE A 28 -7.44 -7.79 1.61
CA PHE A 28 -7.23 -8.36 0.29
C PHE A 28 -6.83 -9.85 0.32
N ALA A 29 -6.72 -10.45 1.49
CA ALA A 29 -6.35 -11.86 1.66
C ALA A 29 -5.05 -12.22 0.91
N LEU A 30 -3.99 -11.47 1.13
CA LEU A 30 -2.70 -11.64 0.45
C LEU A 30 -1.94 -12.85 1.03
N LYS A 31 -2.39 -14.05 0.68
CA LYS A 31 -1.89 -15.31 1.27
C LYS A 31 -0.49 -15.69 0.84
N ASP A 32 -0.14 -15.38 -0.40
CA ASP A 32 1.15 -15.77 -0.99
C ASP A 32 2.20 -14.68 -0.91
N VAL A 33 1.86 -13.54 -0.31
CA VAL A 33 2.77 -12.43 -0.05
C VAL A 33 3.30 -12.58 1.37
N LYS A 34 4.61 -12.71 1.53
CA LYS A 34 5.23 -12.85 2.85
C LYS A 34 5.49 -11.50 3.50
N LYS A 35 5.88 -10.52 2.70
CA LYS A 35 6.31 -9.24 3.23
C LYS A 35 5.97 -8.09 2.28
N VAL A 36 5.55 -6.98 2.85
CA VAL A 36 5.44 -5.70 2.13
C VAL A 36 6.26 -4.67 2.89
N VAL A 37 7.20 -4.05 2.19
CA VAL A 37 8.00 -2.95 2.73
C VAL A 37 7.40 -1.64 2.24
N ILE A 38 7.08 -0.75 3.17
CA ILE A 38 6.56 0.59 2.84
C ILE A 38 7.68 1.59 3.08
N ASP A 39 8.18 2.17 1.99
CA ASP A 39 9.19 3.22 2.02
C ASP A 39 8.48 4.58 1.95
N ILE A 40 8.57 5.35 3.02
CA ILE A 40 8.04 6.72 3.06
C ILE A 40 9.10 7.62 2.45
N ASN A 41 8.93 7.93 1.18
CA ASN A 41 9.98 8.50 0.34
C ASN A 41 9.63 9.91 -0.16
N SER A 42 10.32 10.91 0.36
CA SER A 42 10.14 12.32 -0.04
C SER A 42 10.78 12.66 -1.38
N ASP A 43 11.57 11.75 -1.95
CA ASP A 43 12.27 11.96 -3.21
C ASP A 43 11.46 11.51 -4.44
N LEU A 44 10.22 11.02 -4.24
CA LEU A 44 9.34 10.69 -5.34
C LEU A 44 9.03 11.94 -6.17
N VAL A 45 9.20 11.83 -7.48
CA VAL A 45 8.98 12.90 -8.45
C VAL A 45 7.82 12.51 -9.37
N ASP A 46 6.90 13.45 -9.57
CA ASP A 46 5.73 13.28 -10.46
C ASP A 46 4.74 12.18 -10.04
N CYS A 47 4.86 11.66 -8.82
CA CYS A 47 3.90 10.69 -8.29
C CYS A 47 3.83 10.80 -6.76
N TRP A 48 2.71 10.39 -6.18
CA TRP A 48 2.50 10.35 -4.74
C TRP A 48 2.83 8.99 -4.15
N GLY A 49 2.85 7.96 -4.99
CA GLY A 49 3.22 6.62 -4.57
C GLY A 49 3.64 5.78 -5.76
N GLU A 50 4.30 4.68 -5.49
CA GLU A 50 4.71 3.73 -6.53
C GLU A 50 4.83 2.33 -5.93
N CYS A 51 4.59 1.32 -6.75
CA CYS A 51 4.66 -0.08 -6.35
C CYS A 51 5.58 -0.84 -7.31
N GLY A 52 6.62 -1.46 -6.77
CA GLY A 52 7.50 -2.34 -7.52
C GLY A 52 6.89 -3.72 -7.70
N GLU A 53 7.34 -4.44 -8.72
CA GLU A 53 6.93 -5.82 -8.95
C GLU A 53 7.41 -6.72 -7.80
N ARG A 54 6.72 -7.86 -7.63
CA ARG A 54 7.09 -8.85 -6.62
C ARG A 54 8.53 -9.33 -6.85
N ASP A 55 9.35 -9.24 -5.81
CA ASP A 55 10.73 -9.71 -5.86
C ASP A 55 10.78 -11.21 -5.55
N GLU A 56 10.93 -12.02 -6.59
CA GLU A 56 11.02 -13.47 -6.45
C GLU A 56 12.32 -13.92 -5.78
N THR A 57 13.34 -13.07 -5.76
CA THR A 57 14.61 -13.38 -5.10
C THR A 57 14.57 -13.10 -3.61
N GLU A 58 13.65 -12.25 -3.16
CA GLU A 58 13.45 -11.91 -1.75
C GLU A 58 12.15 -12.49 -1.18
N ASP A 59 11.88 -13.74 -1.52
CA ASP A 59 10.87 -14.54 -0.84
C ASP A 59 9.47 -13.88 -0.81
N ALA A 60 8.90 -13.64 -1.98
CA ALA A 60 7.54 -13.08 -2.13
C ALA A 60 7.37 -11.73 -1.44
N THR A 61 8.32 -10.83 -1.66
CA THR A 61 8.32 -9.48 -1.08
C THR A 61 7.93 -8.43 -2.13
N TYR A 62 7.06 -7.50 -1.72
CA TYR A 62 6.78 -6.29 -2.48
C TYR A 62 7.36 -5.08 -1.75
N GLU A 63 7.73 -4.07 -2.52
CA GLU A 63 8.10 -2.78 -1.96
C GLU A 63 7.20 -1.71 -2.58
N ILE A 64 6.61 -0.88 -1.72
CA ILE A 64 5.86 0.29 -2.16
C ILE A 64 6.49 1.54 -1.58
N SER A 65 6.41 2.64 -2.31
CA SER A 65 6.88 3.94 -1.86
C SER A 65 5.70 4.91 -1.79
N VAL A 66 5.63 5.70 -0.74
CA VAL A 66 4.55 6.68 -0.53
C VAL A 66 5.17 8.01 -0.12
N HIS A 67 4.76 9.08 -0.80
CA HIS A 67 5.26 10.42 -0.52
C HIS A 67 4.66 10.97 0.78
N PRO A 68 5.47 11.49 1.72
CA PRO A 68 4.96 11.99 3.02
C PRO A 68 4.28 13.35 2.96
N LYS A 69 4.52 14.15 1.92
CA LYS A 69 3.97 15.51 1.82
C LYS A 69 2.57 15.51 1.23
N GLN A 70 1.65 14.90 1.94
CA GLN A 70 0.22 14.86 1.62
C GLN A 70 -0.55 14.91 2.94
N SER A 71 -1.85 15.20 2.88
CA SER A 71 -2.70 15.07 4.06
C SER A 71 -2.65 13.61 4.57
N LEU A 72 -2.99 13.40 5.83
CA LEU A 72 -3.03 12.04 6.38
C LEU A 72 -3.99 11.15 5.60
N ARG A 73 -5.17 11.67 5.25
CA ARG A 73 -6.15 10.93 4.45
C ARG A 73 -5.58 10.54 3.08
N ASP A 74 -4.91 11.45 2.41
CA ASP A 74 -4.31 11.19 1.10
C ASP A 74 -3.12 10.23 1.20
N PHE A 75 -2.33 10.32 2.27
CA PHE A 75 -1.25 9.38 2.54
C PHE A 75 -1.78 7.94 2.67
N ILE A 76 -2.84 7.77 3.43
CA ILE A 76 -3.48 6.46 3.59
C ILE A 76 -4.09 6.00 2.26
N ALA A 77 -4.78 6.90 1.55
CA ALA A 77 -5.38 6.55 0.25
C ALA A 77 -4.32 6.14 -0.79
N THR A 78 -3.17 6.81 -0.79
CA THR A 78 -2.05 6.43 -1.66
C THR A 78 -1.52 5.04 -1.30
N THR A 79 -1.42 4.74 0.00
CA THR A 79 -1.04 3.41 0.46
C THR A 79 -2.04 2.35 -0.02
N VAL A 80 -3.34 2.62 0.10
CA VAL A 80 -4.40 1.74 -0.44
C VAL A 80 -4.22 1.52 -1.93
N HIS A 81 -3.99 2.59 -2.68
CA HIS A 81 -3.80 2.55 -4.13
C HIS A 81 -2.70 1.56 -4.51
N GLU A 82 -1.55 1.62 -3.84
CA GLU A 82 -0.43 0.72 -4.13
C GLU A 82 -0.73 -0.73 -3.70
N PHE A 83 -1.46 -0.93 -2.60
CA PHE A 83 -1.91 -2.27 -2.21
C PHE A 83 -2.91 -2.88 -3.21
N VAL A 84 -3.74 -2.06 -3.85
CA VAL A 84 -4.62 -2.54 -4.93
C VAL A 84 -3.78 -3.13 -6.07
N HIS A 85 -2.65 -2.51 -6.42
CA HIS A 85 -1.75 -3.06 -7.43
C HIS A 85 -1.13 -4.40 -6.99
N ILE A 86 -0.77 -4.56 -5.72
CA ILE A 86 -0.30 -5.85 -5.21
C ILE A 86 -1.39 -6.91 -5.38
N LYS A 87 -2.62 -6.60 -5.00
CA LYS A 87 -3.76 -7.51 -5.16
C LYS A 87 -3.92 -7.91 -6.64
N GLN A 88 -3.86 -6.93 -7.54
CA GLN A 88 -3.98 -7.18 -8.99
C GLN A 88 -2.92 -8.15 -9.48
N TRP A 89 -1.67 -7.94 -9.10
CA TRP A 89 -0.58 -8.84 -9.51
C TRP A 89 -0.73 -10.24 -8.91
N GLU A 90 -1.16 -10.35 -7.65
CA GLU A 90 -1.33 -11.65 -7.00
C GLU A 90 -2.51 -12.45 -7.56
N THR A 91 -3.59 -11.78 -7.97
CA THR A 91 -4.77 -12.45 -8.54
C THR A 91 -4.67 -12.61 -10.06
N GLY A 92 -3.86 -11.78 -10.73
CA GLY A 92 -3.82 -11.72 -12.18
C GLY A 92 -5.06 -11.09 -12.80
N GLU A 93 -5.90 -10.45 -12.00
CA GLU A 93 -7.20 -9.92 -12.45
C GLU A 93 -7.23 -8.39 -12.37
N TRP A 94 -7.16 -7.75 -13.51
CA TRP A 94 -7.39 -6.30 -13.62
C TRP A 94 -7.69 -5.93 -15.07
N ASP A 95 -8.29 -4.75 -15.27
CA ASP A 95 -8.55 -4.18 -16.59
C ASP A 95 -7.52 -3.09 -16.90
N GLY A 96 -7.07 -3.04 -18.15
CA GLY A 96 -6.10 -2.05 -18.61
C GLY A 96 -4.80 -2.10 -17.83
N ASP A 97 -4.37 -0.94 -17.28
CA ASP A 97 -3.18 -0.83 -16.45
C ASP A 97 -3.49 -0.96 -14.93
N GLY A 98 -4.75 -1.22 -14.58
CA GLY A 98 -5.18 -1.35 -13.20
C GLY A 98 -5.42 -0.03 -12.47
N GLU A 99 -5.09 1.11 -13.08
CA GLU A 99 -5.19 2.41 -12.42
C GLU A 99 -6.63 2.83 -12.12
N ALA A 100 -7.57 2.53 -13.02
CA ALA A 100 -8.97 2.88 -12.83
C ALA A 100 -9.54 2.23 -11.56
N GLU A 101 -9.26 0.97 -11.33
CA GLU A 101 -9.68 0.27 -10.10
C GLU A 101 -9.00 0.86 -8.87
N ALA A 102 -7.69 1.09 -8.93
CA ALA A 102 -6.95 1.65 -7.80
C ALA A 102 -7.46 3.04 -7.43
N ASN A 103 -7.71 3.89 -8.43
CA ASN A 103 -8.25 5.23 -8.20
C ASN A 103 -9.65 5.19 -7.61
N ARG A 104 -10.48 4.25 -8.06
CA ARG A 104 -11.84 4.09 -7.55
C ARG A 104 -11.87 3.62 -6.10
N LEU A 105 -11.01 2.69 -5.74
CA LEU A 105 -11.02 2.04 -4.43
C LEU A 105 -10.28 2.81 -3.34
N GLN A 106 -9.31 3.66 -3.71
CA GLN A 106 -8.41 4.26 -2.73
C GLN A 106 -9.14 5.03 -1.62
N TYR A 107 -10.11 5.85 -1.93
CA TYR A 107 -10.85 6.62 -0.91
C TYR A 107 -11.99 5.82 -0.29
N ILE A 108 -12.61 4.93 -1.04
CA ILE A 108 -13.68 4.05 -0.50
C ILE A 108 -13.10 3.20 0.64
N ILE A 109 -11.96 2.59 0.42
CA ILE A 109 -11.31 1.72 1.42
C ILE A 109 -10.73 2.56 2.57
N THR A 110 -10.14 3.71 2.27
CA THR A 110 -9.62 4.62 3.31
C THR A 110 -10.74 5.04 4.26
N ASP A 111 -11.89 5.43 3.73
CA ASP A 111 -13.04 5.84 4.54
C ASP A 111 -13.57 4.69 5.39
N ARG A 112 -13.54 3.47 4.85
CA ARG A 112 -13.91 2.27 5.61
C ARG A 112 -12.96 2.01 6.78
N MET A 113 -11.65 2.11 6.55
CA MET A 113 -10.67 1.97 7.63
C MET A 113 -10.88 3.01 8.73
N TRP A 114 -11.16 4.23 8.33
CA TRP A 114 -11.43 5.33 9.27
C TRP A 114 -12.65 5.03 10.14
N LYS A 115 -13.72 4.56 9.51
CA LYS A 115 -14.96 4.18 10.18
C LYS A 115 -14.77 3.04 11.17
N GLU A 116 -13.89 2.09 10.85
CA GLU A 116 -13.59 0.95 11.72
C GLU A 116 -12.60 1.27 12.84
N GLY A 117 -12.09 2.49 12.88
CA GLY A 117 -11.20 2.92 13.94
C GLY A 117 -9.79 2.34 13.86
N VAL A 118 -9.30 2.09 12.65
CA VAL A 118 -7.95 1.56 12.43
C VAL A 118 -6.88 2.54 12.91
N PHE A 119 -7.17 3.84 12.83
CA PHE A 119 -6.24 4.91 13.19
C PHE A 119 -6.63 5.66 14.44
#